data_2b83122cd3ee12326c7bd3440497c2ec
#
_entry.id   2b83122cd3ee12326c7bd3440497c2ec
#
_cell.length_a   1.000
_cell.length_b   1.000
_cell.length_c   1.000
_cell.angle_alpha   90.00
_cell.angle_beta   90.00
_cell.angle_gamma   90.00
#
_symmetry.space_group_name_H-M   'P 1'
#
loop_
_entity.id
_entity.type
_entity.pdbx_description
1 polymer ?
#
loop_
_entity_poly.entity_id
_entity_poly.type
_entity_poly.pdbx_seq_one_letter_code
_entity_poly.pdbx_strand_id
1 'polypeptide(L)'
;MAIDFAPAWMDADLAMYRDTVERFVATEMLPGDEESRKRGHVGHELWRRAGELGMLCADIPEQYGGGGGDFRHEALLHEAMGRRGLTGMSPSVHSIVAHYFLNHGTEEQKQRFLPPMAQIGRAHV
;
A
#
# COMPACT_ATOMS: atom_id res chain seq x y z
N MET A 1 -9.53 0.97 -18.20
CA MET A 1 -9.63 2.41 -18.47
C MET A 1 -8.25 3.03 -18.54
N ALA A 2 -7.97 3.70 -19.63
CA ALA A 2 -6.70 4.41 -19.76
C ALA A 2 -6.73 5.67 -18.88
N ILE A 3 -5.57 6.00 -18.31
CA ILE A 3 -5.42 7.20 -17.50
C ILE A 3 -4.69 8.23 -18.33
N ASP A 4 -5.42 9.22 -18.81
CA ASP A 4 -4.84 10.29 -19.62
C ASP A 4 -4.39 11.47 -18.78
N PHE A 5 -4.84 11.53 -17.52
CA PHE A 5 -4.52 12.63 -16.65
C PHE A 5 -3.23 12.36 -15.87
N ALA A 6 -2.31 13.32 -15.93
CA ALA A 6 -1.09 13.27 -15.13
C ALA A 6 -1.09 14.51 -14.22
N PRO A 7 -1.16 14.33 -12.90
CA PRO A 7 -1.11 15.45 -11.98
C PRO A 7 0.25 16.16 -12.06
N ALA A 8 0.28 17.43 -11.68
CA ALA A 8 1.48 18.26 -11.76
C ALA A 8 2.64 17.71 -10.94
N TRP A 9 2.35 16.94 -9.89
CA TRP A 9 3.37 16.36 -9.02
C TRP A 9 3.95 15.04 -9.55
N MET A 10 3.48 14.56 -10.69
CA MET A 10 3.96 13.30 -11.27
C MET A 10 5.36 13.49 -11.87
N ASP A 11 6.23 12.50 -11.65
CA ASP A 11 7.54 12.42 -12.27
C ASP A 11 7.75 11.02 -12.85
N ALA A 12 8.92 10.76 -13.41
CA ALA A 12 9.20 9.48 -14.07
C ALA A 12 9.15 8.30 -13.09
N ASP A 13 9.69 8.46 -11.88
CA ASP A 13 9.70 7.41 -10.88
C ASP A 13 8.29 7.10 -10.39
N LEU A 14 7.49 8.13 -10.15
CA LEU A 14 6.10 7.97 -9.75
C LEU A 14 5.26 7.35 -10.87
N ALA A 15 5.56 7.66 -12.13
CA ALA A 15 4.87 7.06 -13.26
C ALA A 15 5.14 5.55 -13.31
N MET A 16 6.36 5.11 -13.06
CA MET A 16 6.71 3.69 -12.98
C MET A 16 5.98 3.02 -11.81
N TYR A 17 5.96 3.68 -10.67
CA TYR A 17 5.24 3.17 -9.51
C TYR A 17 3.74 3.05 -9.80
N ARG A 18 3.16 4.04 -10.44
CA ARG A 18 1.75 4.02 -10.84
C ARG A 18 1.46 2.82 -11.75
N ASP A 19 2.32 2.54 -12.73
CA ASP A 19 2.16 1.39 -13.60
C ASP A 19 2.14 0.09 -12.80
N THR A 20 3.03 -0.05 -11.84
CA THR A 20 3.08 -1.24 -10.97
C THR A 20 1.80 -1.37 -10.16
N VAL A 21 1.34 -0.28 -9.56
CA VAL A 21 0.11 -0.25 -8.77
C VAL A 21 -1.11 -0.60 -9.63
N GLU A 22 -1.24 0.03 -10.79
CA GLU A 22 -2.37 -0.22 -11.69
C GLU A 22 -2.40 -1.67 -12.14
N ARG A 23 -1.26 -2.24 -12.47
CA ARG A 23 -1.17 -3.64 -12.89
C ARG A 23 -1.56 -4.57 -11.76
N PHE A 24 -1.03 -4.33 -10.56
CA PHE A 24 -1.37 -5.15 -9.38
C PHE A 24 -2.87 -5.11 -9.10
N VAL A 25 -3.46 -3.92 -9.08
CA VAL A 25 -4.88 -3.77 -8.79
C VAL A 25 -5.72 -4.48 -9.86
N ALA A 26 -5.39 -4.32 -11.12
CA ALA A 26 -6.15 -4.91 -12.21
C ALA A 26 -6.01 -6.43 -12.31
N THR A 27 -4.81 -6.97 -12.07
CA THR A 27 -4.53 -8.38 -12.32
C THR A 27 -4.55 -9.26 -11.08
N GLU A 28 -4.27 -8.71 -9.91
CA GLU A 28 -4.18 -9.50 -8.68
C GLU A 28 -5.27 -9.16 -7.65
N MET A 29 -5.71 -7.93 -7.59
CA MET A 29 -6.73 -7.51 -6.62
C MET A 29 -8.15 -7.66 -7.16
N LEU A 30 -8.41 -7.11 -8.34
CA LEU A 30 -9.75 -7.10 -8.91
C LEU A 30 -10.32 -8.50 -9.14
N PRO A 31 -9.57 -9.48 -9.69
CA PRO A 31 -10.14 -10.81 -9.94
C PRO A 31 -10.64 -11.53 -8.68
N GLY A 32 -10.05 -11.25 -7.53
CA GLY A 32 -10.44 -11.88 -6.27
C GLY A 32 -11.43 -11.08 -5.42
N ASP A 33 -11.89 -9.93 -5.91
CA ASP A 33 -12.71 -9.03 -5.11
C ASP A 33 -14.05 -9.62 -4.70
N GLU A 34 -14.73 -10.30 -5.62
CA GLU A 34 -16.02 -10.91 -5.32
C GLU A 34 -15.90 -11.96 -4.22
N GLU A 35 -14.88 -12.80 -4.30
CA GLU A 35 -14.63 -13.82 -3.30
C GLU A 35 -14.28 -13.21 -1.94
N SER A 36 -13.48 -12.15 -1.97
CA SER A 36 -13.13 -11.42 -0.74
C SER A 36 -14.36 -10.78 -0.09
N ARG A 37 -15.26 -10.26 -0.89
CA ARG A 37 -16.52 -9.68 -0.37
C ARG A 37 -17.39 -10.74 0.29
N LYS A 38 -17.50 -11.91 -0.33
CA LYS A 38 -18.26 -13.02 0.24
C LYS A 38 -17.66 -13.51 1.56
N ARG A 39 -16.33 -13.60 1.61
CA ARG A 39 -15.61 -14.06 2.79
C ARG A 39 -15.58 -13.00 3.90
N GLY A 40 -15.70 -11.73 3.54
CA GLY A 40 -15.68 -10.63 4.49
C GLY A 40 -14.31 -10.04 4.76
N HIS A 41 -13.27 -10.54 4.10
CA HIS A 41 -11.91 -9.99 4.25
C HIS A 41 -11.03 -10.38 3.08
N VAL A 42 -9.97 -9.61 2.89
CA VAL A 42 -8.92 -9.90 1.92
C VAL A 42 -7.91 -10.86 2.57
N GLY A 43 -7.48 -11.87 1.82
CA GLY A 43 -6.53 -12.86 2.33
C GLY A 43 -5.13 -12.31 2.50
N HIS A 44 -4.35 -12.98 3.36
CA HIS A 44 -2.97 -12.58 3.66
C HIS A 44 -2.06 -12.58 2.44
N GLU A 45 -2.32 -13.43 1.46
CA GLU A 45 -1.49 -13.52 0.25
C GLU A 45 -1.50 -12.21 -0.54
N LEU A 46 -2.66 -11.56 -0.64
CA LEU A 46 -2.77 -10.30 -1.34
C LEU A 46 -1.98 -9.21 -0.62
N TRP A 47 -2.05 -9.18 0.71
CA TRP A 47 -1.25 -8.25 1.52
C TRP A 47 0.24 -8.49 1.34
N ARG A 48 0.69 -9.74 1.37
CA ARG A 48 2.10 -10.07 1.12
C ARG A 48 2.55 -9.63 -0.25
N ARG A 49 1.72 -9.86 -1.24
CA ARG A 49 2.05 -9.48 -2.61
C ARG A 49 2.19 -7.97 -2.74
N ALA A 50 1.29 -7.23 -2.11
CA ALA A 50 1.38 -5.77 -2.08
C ALA A 50 2.68 -5.31 -1.40
N GLY A 51 3.06 -5.97 -0.31
CA GLY A 51 4.32 -5.68 0.37
C GLY A 51 5.54 -5.98 -0.48
N GLU A 52 5.55 -7.11 -1.20
CA GLU A 52 6.63 -7.45 -2.12
C GLU A 52 6.82 -6.42 -3.21
N LEU A 53 5.73 -5.81 -3.66
CA LEU A 53 5.75 -4.81 -4.72
C LEU A 53 6.01 -3.39 -4.20
N GLY A 54 6.25 -3.24 -2.90
CA GLY A 54 6.57 -1.94 -2.31
C GLY A 54 5.37 -1.04 -2.09
N MET A 55 4.16 -1.60 -2.02
CA MET A 55 2.94 -0.82 -1.85
C MET A 55 2.51 -0.63 -0.41
N LEU A 56 3.14 -1.32 0.53
CA LEU A 56 2.87 -1.15 1.95
C LEU A 56 4.00 -0.33 2.56
N CYS A 57 3.64 0.65 3.36
CA CYS A 57 4.61 1.56 3.98
C CYS A 57 5.50 2.25 2.92
N ALA A 58 4.93 2.59 1.78
CA ALA A 58 5.68 3.21 0.69
C ALA A 58 6.31 4.54 1.09
N ASP A 59 5.69 5.25 2.02
CA ASP A 59 6.15 6.56 2.51
C ASP A 59 6.83 6.51 3.89
N ILE A 60 7.11 5.32 4.39
CA ILE A 60 7.89 5.14 5.62
C ILE A 60 9.36 5.07 5.24
N PRO A 61 10.27 5.67 6.05
CA PRO A 61 11.70 5.66 5.74
C PRO A 61 12.28 4.26 5.58
N GLU A 62 13.27 4.15 4.70
CA GLU A 62 13.93 2.88 4.41
C GLU A 62 14.59 2.26 5.65
N GLN A 63 15.06 3.08 6.58
CA GLN A 63 15.67 2.58 7.82
C GLN A 63 14.71 1.75 8.67
N TYR A 64 13.41 1.88 8.44
CA TYR A 64 12.38 1.08 9.11
C TYR A 64 11.73 0.07 8.18
N GLY A 65 12.35 -0.19 7.04
CA GLY A 65 11.86 -1.17 6.09
C GLY A 65 10.86 -0.65 5.09
N GLY A 66 10.55 0.65 5.11
CA GLY A 66 9.62 1.26 4.17
C GLY A 66 10.25 1.60 2.82
N GLY A 67 9.44 2.16 1.95
CA GLY A 67 9.86 2.50 0.59
C GLY A 67 10.63 3.80 0.45
N GLY A 68 10.64 4.63 1.49
CA GLY A 68 11.34 5.92 1.45
C GLY A 68 10.69 6.99 0.59
N GLY A 69 9.47 6.74 0.14
CA GLY A 69 8.71 7.70 -0.66
C GLY A 69 7.93 8.69 0.19
N ASP A 70 6.86 9.22 -0.35
CA ASP A 70 6.01 10.18 0.33
C ASP A 70 4.53 9.90 0.06
N PHE A 71 3.64 10.81 0.47
CA PHE A 71 2.21 10.61 0.35
C PHE A 71 1.73 10.40 -1.09
N ARG A 72 2.48 10.87 -2.08
CA ARG A 72 2.11 10.67 -3.49
C ARG A 72 2.00 9.18 -3.81
N HIS A 73 2.86 8.35 -3.21
CA HIS A 73 2.81 6.89 -3.38
C HIS A 73 1.50 6.31 -2.81
N GLU A 74 1.12 6.77 -1.62
CA GLU A 74 -0.15 6.36 -1.02
C GLU A 74 -1.34 6.79 -1.88
N ALA A 75 -1.31 8.02 -2.37
CA ALA A 75 -2.39 8.56 -3.19
C ALA A 75 -2.61 7.74 -4.45
N LEU A 76 -1.55 7.28 -5.10
CA LEU A 76 -1.65 6.47 -6.31
C LEU A 76 -2.32 5.12 -6.05
N LEU A 77 -2.01 4.49 -4.93
CA LEU A 77 -2.67 3.23 -4.56
C LEU A 77 -4.15 3.43 -4.30
N HIS A 78 -4.49 4.44 -3.51
CA HIS A 78 -5.89 4.73 -3.19
C HIS A 78 -6.70 5.10 -4.43
N GLU A 79 -6.12 5.86 -5.33
CA GLU A 79 -6.78 6.24 -6.58
C GLU A 79 -7.06 5.01 -7.45
N ALA A 80 -6.07 4.14 -7.61
CA ALA A 80 -6.21 2.92 -8.41
C ALA A 80 -7.32 2.02 -7.89
N MET A 81 -7.37 1.85 -6.56
CA MET A 81 -8.41 1.05 -5.91
C MET A 81 -9.78 1.73 -6.02
N GLY A 82 -9.81 3.03 -5.74
CA GLY A 82 -11.07 3.79 -5.71
C GLY A 82 -11.78 3.81 -7.06
N ARG A 83 -11.03 3.95 -8.15
CA ARG A 83 -11.61 3.95 -9.49
C ARG A 83 -12.31 2.63 -9.84
N ARG A 84 -11.89 1.54 -9.21
CA ARG A 84 -12.45 0.21 -9.44
C ARG A 84 -13.44 -0.22 -8.36
N GLY A 85 -13.71 0.65 -7.39
CA GLY A 85 -14.61 0.32 -6.29
C GLY A 85 -14.08 -0.74 -5.34
N LEU A 86 -12.77 -0.90 -5.25
CA LEU A 86 -12.14 -1.89 -4.41
C LEU A 86 -11.90 -1.31 -3.01
N THR A 87 -12.62 -1.81 -2.03
CA THR A 87 -12.58 -1.29 -0.65
C THR A 87 -12.10 -2.30 0.38
N GLY A 88 -11.92 -3.57 -0.02
CA GLY A 88 -11.68 -4.65 0.92
C GLY A 88 -10.33 -4.63 1.61
N MET A 89 -9.31 -4.10 0.96
CA MET A 89 -7.95 -4.12 1.52
C MET A 89 -7.70 -3.03 2.56
N SER A 90 -8.39 -1.90 2.45
CA SER A 90 -8.26 -0.78 3.40
C SER A 90 -6.81 -0.39 3.75
N PRO A 91 -5.97 -0.09 2.76
CA PRO A 91 -4.58 0.26 3.05
C PRO A 91 -4.45 1.56 3.85
N SER A 92 -5.49 2.39 3.88
CA SER A 92 -5.47 3.63 4.66
C SER A 92 -5.33 3.37 6.16
N VAL A 93 -6.01 2.35 6.69
CA VAL A 93 -5.90 2.01 8.11
C VAL A 93 -4.47 1.54 8.42
N HIS A 94 -3.91 0.72 7.56
CA HIS A 94 -2.55 0.26 7.69
C HIS A 94 -1.56 1.43 7.71
N SER A 95 -1.73 2.38 6.79
CA SER A 95 -0.89 3.57 6.70
C SER A 95 -1.01 4.46 7.94
N ILE A 96 -2.22 4.65 8.44
CA ILE A 96 -2.46 5.44 9.65
C ILE A 96 -1.69 4.85 10.82
N VAL A 97 -1.80 3.54 11.02
CA VAL A 97 -1.10 2.86 12.12
C VAL A 97 0.42 2.99 11.97
N ALA A 98 0.93 2.82 10.76
CA ALA A 98 2.36 2.99 10.51
C ALA A 98 2.84 4.39 10.88
N HIS A 99 2.06 5.42 10.56
CA HIS A 99 2.43 6.80 10.89
C HIS A 99 2.33 7.10 12.38
N TYR A 100 1.45 6.43 13.10
CA TYR A 100 1.44 6.53 14.57
C TYR A 100 2.77 6.04 15.14
N PHE A 101 3.25 4.89 14.69
CA PHE A 101 4.55 4.39 15.13
C PHE A 101 5.67 5.35 14.74
N LEU A 102 5.65 5.82 13.50
CA LEU A 102 6.70 6.70 13.00
C LEU A 102 6.80 8.00 13.79
N ASN A 103 5.66 8.63 14.07
CA ASN A 103 5.62 9.96 14.67
C ASN A 103 5.60 9.96 16.20
N HIS A 104 5.14 8.89 16.82
CA HIS A 104 4.92 8.85 18.27
C HIS A 104 5.57 7.66 18.96
N GLY A 105 6.07 6.68 18.23
CA GLY A 105 6.70 5.50 18.81
C GLY A 105 8.13 5.78 19.30
N THR A 106 8.60 4.91 20.19
CA THR A 106 10.01 4.90 20.56
C THR A 106 10.80 4.28 19.40
N GLU A 107 12.11 4.48 19.41
CA GLU A 107 12.97 3.87 18.39
C GLU A 107 12.85 2.35 18.40
N GLU A 108 12.78 1.75 19.58
CA GLU A 108 12.58 0.30 19.71
C GLU A 108 11.26 -0.15 19.07
N GLN A 109 10.18 0.57 19.32
CA GLN A 109 8.87 0.25 18.73
C GLN A 109 8.89 0.38 17.21
N LYS A 110 9.52 1.41 16.68
CA LYS A 110 9.65 1.60 15.24
C LYS A 110 10.40 0.44 14.59
N GLN A 111 11.52 0.06 15.15
CA GLN A 111 12.35 -1.04 14.64
C GLN A 111 11.62 -2.38 14.72
N ARG A 112 10.78 -2.55 15.72
CA ARG A 112 10.07 -3.80 15.95
C ARG A 112 8.84 -3.95 15.04
N PHE A 113 8.05 -2.89 14.89
CA PHE A 113 6.74 -3.01 14.27
C PHE A 113 6.68 -2.55 12.82
N LEU A 114 7.47 -1.55 12.41
CA LEU A 114 7.39 -1.04 11.05
C LEU A 114 7.86 -2.02 9.97
N PRO A 115 9.00 -2.72 10.14
CA PRO A 115 9.43 -3.66 9.10
C PRO A 115 8.42 -4.76 8.78
N PRO A 116 7.79 -5.43 9.76
CA PRO A 116 6.76 -6.42 9.43
C PRO A 116 5.54 -5.82 8.74
N MET A 117 5.17 -4.58 9.07
CA MET A 117 4.06 -3.92 8.40
C MET A 117 4.33 -3.71 6.92
N ALA A 118 5.56 -3.40 6.56
CA ALA A 118 5.94 -3.22 5.16
C ALA A 118 5.92 -4.53 4.39
N GLN A 119 6.17 -5.65 5.04
CA GLN A 119 6.27 -6.96 4.40
C GLN A 119 4.95 -7.70 4.31
N ILE A 120 4.18 -7.74 5.37
CA ILE A 120 3.01 -8.62 5.47
C ILE A 120 1.72 -7.88 5.83
N GLY A 121 1.76 -6.56 5.95
CA GLY A 121 0.58 -5.77 6.25
C GLY A 121 0.06 -5.88 7.68
N ARG A 122 0.91 -6.31 8.63
CA ARG A 122 0.52 -6.43 10.04
C ARG A 122 1.58 -5.86 10.96
N ALA A 123 1.13 -5.23 12.04
CA ALA A 123 2.02 -4.67 13.05
C ALA A 123 2.52 -5.72 14.05
N HIS A 124 1.95 -6.90 14.06
CA HIS A 124 2.36 -7.99 14.95
C HIS A 124 2.89 -9.17 14.13
N VAL A 125 3.65 -9.98 14.72
CA VAL A 125 4.19 -11.17 14.11
C VAL A 125 3.74 -12.40 14.88
#